data_aa78e9217dbddf9ca5d3fb87ff71edd2
#
_entry.id   aa78e9217dbddf9ca5d3fb87ff71edd2
#
_cell.length_a   1.000
_cell.length_b   1.000
_cell.length_c   1.000
_cell.angle_alpha   90.00
_cell.angle_beta   90.00
_cell.angle_gamma   90.00
#
_symmetry.space_group_name_H-M   'P 1'
#
loop_
_entity.id
_entity.type
_entity.pdbx_description
1 polymer ?
#
loop_
_entity_poly.entity_id
_entity_poly.type
_entity_poly.pdbx_seq_one_letter_code
_entity_poly.pdbx_strand_id
1 'polypeptide(L)'
;MSGIPVLTLLTLLPLVGAAIALVSGKHARGVAILTTGASLALAVFVWTQIPADGSIGLTEIRTWAPSLGIEYHLGVDGLGSLMLVLSAIVTLMSVDAAHRVHHQPGLYFALVLVLESGLFGSFTALNFFHWFLFWELSLIPAFFLIKLWGGSRRGPAATQFFVYTMAGSVALLVAFLAVFLSTGSMDFGHLSAIASTGELEHLVTMHLGPVMIWLAIGVLAGFAVKVPMFPFHTWLPAAYAEAPSPVTMLLTGAMSKMGVYGLLRIALPLFGPQIAAMRTPLLVLAVITVVMGAWAAAAQKDLKRVFAYSSVNHLGYCLLGIFALAVPADFLNPGQIASQAAALNGVILQMFNHGVTAAALFWFIALLQQRTGGHRGIDDFGGLRKPAPVLAGLTGIALFSSLGLPGLNGFVGEFLIFRGVFSLAWVASAVSILGLLVTAAVILTVIQKVFSGPLPEHCQGFPDLHVGERMALAPVIGLMILIGLWPQLIVNSVNPTVQNLLAHWRF
;
A
#
# COMPACT_ATOMS: atom_id res chain seq x y z
N MET A 1 15.13 16.72 23.03
CA MET A 1 14.37 17.88 22.51
C MET A 1 12.88 17.57 22.63
N SER A 2 12.33 17.86 23.80
CA SER A 2 10.89 17.69 24.12
C SER A 2 10.15 18.97 23.69
N GLY A 3 9.63 19.02 22.49
CA GLY A 3 8.99 20.28 22.17
C GLY A 3 7.88 20.22 21.13
N ILE A 4 8.10 19.68 19.97
CA ILE A 4 7.10 19.73 18.89
C ILE A 4 6.60 18.32 18.62
N PRO A 5 5.28 18.07 18.76
CA PRO A 5 4.69 16.76 18.43
C PRO A 5 4.63 16.60 16.89
N VAL A 6 5.75 16.18 16.29
CA VAL A 6 5.93 16.17 14.83
C VAL A 6 5.01 15.16 14.15
N LEU A 7 4.76 13.98 14.76
CA LEU A 7 3.86 12.98 14.21
C LEU A 7 2.40 13.42 14.30
N THR A 8 2.02 14.06 15.42
CA THR A 8 0.70 14.71 15.54
C THR A 8 0.53 15.79 14.49
N LEU A 9 1.54 16.66 14.31
CA LEU A 9 1.50 17.70 13.30
C LEU A 9 1.35 17.12 11.89
N LEU A 10 2.14 16.12 11.54
CA LEU A 10 2.07 15.43 10.24
C LEU A 10 0.68 14.81 10.01
N THR A 11 0.11 14.17 11.03
CA THR A 11 -1.19 13.50 10.93
C THR A 11 -2.35 14.50 10.81
N LEU A 12 -2.31 15.62 11.54
CA LEU A 12 -3.40 16.60 11.59
C LEU A 12 -3.30 17.69 10.51
N LEU A 13 -2.11 17.95 9.95
CA LEU A 13 -1.91 18.95 8.90
C LEU A 13 -2.85 18.77 7.71
N PRO A 14 -3.04 17.54 7.16
CA PRO A 14 -4.00 17.33 6.08
C PRO A 14 -5.45 17.64 6.48
N LEU A 15 -5.86 17.41 7.74
CA LEU A 15 -7.21 17.76 8.20
C LEU A 15 -7.44 19.27 8.23
N VAL A 16 -6.43 20.04 8.66
CA VAL A 16 -6.47 21.50 8.60
C VAL A 16 -6.55 21.96 7.14
N GLY A 17 -5.72 21.39 6.27
CA GLY A 17 -5.79 21.63 4.83
C GLY A 17 -7.14 21.29 4.23
N ALA A 18 -7.77 20.17 4.67
CA ALA A 18 -9.09 19.75 4.23
C ALA A 18 -10.17 20.78 4.59
N ALA A 19 -10.17 21.28 5.83
CA ALA A 19 -11.10 22.32 6.27
C ALA A 19 -10.96 23.60 5.44
N ILE A 20 -9.72 24.02 5.15
CA ILE A 20 -9.45 25.18 4.32
C ILE A 20 -9.88 24.93 2.86
N ALA A 21 -9.54 23.76 2.29
CA ALA A 21 -9.91 23.40 0.92
C ALA A 21 -11.43 23.41 0.71
N LEU A 22 -12.19 22.93 1.71
CA LEU A 22 -13.65 22.84 1.66
C LEU A 22 -14.32 24.21 1.39
N VAL A 23 -13.77 25.28 1.98
CA VAL A 23 -14.29 26.66 1.85
C VAL A 23 -13.59 27.46 0.74
N SER A 24 -12.50 26.95 0.15
CA SER A 24 -11.68 27.68 -0.83
C SER A 24 -12.24 27.66 -2.26
N GLY A 25 -13.31 26.94 -2.53
CA GLY A 25 -13.95 26.88 -3.84
C GLY A 25 -12.95 26.53 -4.97
N LYS A 26 -12.79 27.43 -5.96
CA LYS A 26 -11.87 27.23 -7.10
C LYS A 26 -10.37 27.15 -6.71
N HIS A 27 -9.99 27.63 -5.55
CA HIS A 27 -8.61 27.60 -5.06
C HIS A 27 -8.27 26.34 -4.25
N ALA A 28 -9.23 25.44 -4.04
CA ALA A 28 -9.07 24.22 -3.24
C ALA A 28 -7.89 23.33 -3.70
N ARG A 29 -7.64 23.25 -5.02
CA ARG A 29 -6.47 22.51 -5.55
C ARG A 29 -5.16 23.13 -5.09
N GLY A 30 -5.02 24.46 -5.11
CA GLY A 30 -3.84 25.17 -4.64
C GLY A 30 -3.58 24.91 -3.16
N VAL A 31 -4.63 24.94 -2.32
CA VAL A 31 -4.55 24.58 -0.89
C VAL A 31 -4.08 23.13 -0.75
N ALA A 32 -4.65 22.19 -1.50
CA ALA A 32 -4.27 20.79 -1.44
C ALA A 32 -2.81 20.56 -1.86
N ILE A 33 -2.30 21.22 -2.91
CA ILE A 33 -0.88 21.14 -3.33
C ILE A 33 0.04 21.66 -2.21
N LEU A 34 -0.28 22.81 -1.60
CA LEU A 34 0.52 23.37 -0.52
C LEU A 34 0.52 22.45 0.71
N THR A 35 -0.64 21.93 1.08
CA THR A 35 -0.77 21.00 2.22
C THR A 35 0.01 19.72 1.98
N THR A 36 -0.18 19.06 0.83
CA THR A 36 0.51 17.80 0.51
C THR A 36 2.01 17.99 0.31
N GLY A 37 2.44 19.15 -0.23
CA GLY A 37 3.85 19.52 -0.29
C GLY A 37 4.48 19.69 1.10
N ALA A 38 3.78 20.35 2.02
CA ALA A 38 4.21 20.46 3.42
C ALA A 38 4.22 19.10 4.13
N SER A 39 3.20 18.26 3.88
CA SER A 39 3.15 16.87 4.38
C SER A 39 4.34 16.07 3.89
N LEU A 40 4.72 16.18 2.62
CA LEU A 40 5.89 15.51 2.06
C LEU A 40 7.18 15.98 2.73
N ALA A 41 7.35 17.28 2.90
CA ALA A 41 8.53 17.82 3.59
C ALA A 41 8.65 17.31 5.04
N LEU A 42 7.53 17.27 5.79
CA LEU A 42 7.49 16.72 7.13
C LEU A 42 7.74 15.20 7.14
N ALA A 43 7.17 14.43 6.21
CA ALA A 43 7.40 12.99 6.12
C ALA A 43 8.86 12.66 5.82
N VAL A 44 9.51 13.42 4.93
CA VAL A 44 10.96 13.30 4.67
C VAL A 44 11.76 13.68 5.90
N PHE A 45 11.39 14.75 6.61
CA PHE A 45 12.03 15.12 7.88
C PHE A 45 11.91 13.99 8.90
N VAL A 46 10.72 13.42 9.12
CA VAL A 46 10.51 12.26 10.01
C VAL A 46 11.43 11.10 9.62
N TRP A 47 11.54 10.80 8.33
CA TRP A 47 12.43 9.74 7.84
C TRP A 47 13.91 9.97 8.20
N THR A 48 14.38 11.22 8.20
CA THR A 48 15.76 11.53 8.61
C THR A 48 16.01 11.43 10.13
N GLN A 49 14.96 11.32 10.94
CA GLN A 49 15.05 11.26 12.41
C GLN A 49 14.88 9.85 12.97
N ILE A 50 14.81 8.81 12.14
CA ILE A 50 14.63 7.43 12.58
C ILE A 50 15.86 6.96 13.36
N PRO A 51 15.66 6.24 14.49
CA PRO A 51 16.78 5.63 15.23
C PRO A 51 17.56 4.64 14.37
N ALA A 52 18.90 4.72 14.44
CA ALA A 52 19.78 3.86 13.64
C ALA A 52 19.75 2.38 14.07
N ASP A 53 19.26 2.07 15.27
CA ASP A 53 19.08 0.71 15.79
C ASP A 53 17.77 0.05 15.34
N GLY A 54 16.95 0.76 14.57
CA GLY A 54 15.65 0.26 14.08
C GLY A 54 14.53 0.23 15.11
N SER A 55 14.75 0.81 16.29
CA SER A 55 13.71 0.97 17.31
C SER A 55 12.65 2.00 16.88
N ILE A 56 11.54 2.03 17.60
CA ILE A 56 10.51 3.05 17.41
C ILE A 56 11.00 4.37 17.97
N GLY A 57 11.03 5.41 17.13
CA GLY A 57 11.42 6.77 17.48
C GLY A 57 10.29 7.77 17.39
N LEU A 58 10.57 9.01 17.76
CA LEU A 58 9.62 10.14 17.75
C LEU A 58 8.33 9.83 18.51
N THR A 59 8.44 9.10 19.63
CA THR A 59 7.27 8.66 20.40
C THR A 59 6.54 9.85 21.04
N GLU A 60 5.22 9.87 20.86
CA GLU A 60 4.30 10.87 21.42
C GLU A 60 3.24 10.13 22.22
N ILE A 61 3.29 10.24 23.56
CA ILE A 61 2.36 9.55 24.44
C ILE A 61 1.55 10.59 25.22
N ARG A 62 0.24 10.42 25.22
CA ARG A 62 -0.72 11.22 26.01
C ARG A 62 -1.85 10.32 26.50
N THR A 63 -2.22 10.44 27.73
CA THR A 63 -3.40 9.76 28.28
C THR A 63 -4.65 10.40 27.66
N TRP A 64 -5.52 9.58 27.04
CA TRP A 64 -6.76 10.09 26.44
C TRP A 64 -7.99 9.65 27.22
N ALA A 65 -8.22 8.36 27.38
CA ALA A 65 -9.34 7.82 28.13
C ALA A 65 -8.84 6.79 29.16
N PRO A 66 -8.43 7.24 30.39
CA PRO A 66 -7.81 6.37 31.39
C PRO A 66 -8.70 5.20 31.81
N SER A 67 -10.01 5.44 31.89
CA SER A 67 -11.02 4.44 32.28
C SER A 67 -11.11 3.26 31.29
N LEU A 68 -10.67 3.46 30.04
CA LEU A 68 -10.66 2.44 28.99
C LEU A 68 -9.25 1.99 28.62
N GLY A 69 -8.23 2.44 29.33
CA GLY A 69 -6.83 2.13 28.98
C GLY A 69 -6.40 2.67 27.61
N ILE A 70 -7.10 3.69 27.09
CA ILE A 70 -6.80 4.26 25.76
C ILE A 70 -5.80 5.40 25.93
N GLU A 71 -4.65 5.24 25.28
CA GLU A 71 -3.59 6.24 25.20
C GLU A 71 -3.45 6.74 23.77
N TYR A 72 -3.23 8.03 23.62
CA TYR A 72 -2.72 8.59 22.36
C TYR A 72 -1.24 8.26 22.29
N HIS A 73 -0.91 7.21 21.54
CA HIS A 73 0.45 6.72 21.42
C HIS A 73 0.83 6.64 19.96
N LEU A 74 1.73 7.52 19.52
CA LEU A 74 2.30 7.54 18.19
C LEU A 74 3.81 7.24 18.26
N GLY A 75 4.32 6.66 17.18
CA GLY A 75 5.74 6.41 16.99
C GLY A 75 6.01 5.83 15.61
N VAL A 76 7.24 5.92 15.14
CA VAL A 76 7.65 5.39 13.84
C VAL A 76 9.04 4.76 13.89
N ASP A 77 9.23 3.78 13.05
CA ASP A 77 10.51 3.16 12.72
C ASP A 77 10.76 3.24 11.20
N GLY A 78 11.72 2.51 10.68
CA GLY A 78 12.04 2.49 9.26
C GLY A 78 10.87 2.06 8.37
N LEU A 79 10.02 1.12 8.81
CA LEU A 79 8.83 0.70 8.07
C LEU A 79 7.77 1.80 8.06
N GLY A 80 7.40 2.32 9.23
CA GLY A 80 6.37 3.36 9.35
C GLY A 80 6.73 4.63 8.58
N SER A 81 7.96 5.13 8.77
CA SER A 81 8.44 6.35 8.11
C SER A 81 8.52 6.23 6.58
N LEU A 82 8.92 5.06 6.06
CA LEU A 82 8.92 4.82 4.62
C LEU A 82 7.49 4.87 4.05
N MET A 83 6.49 4.35 4.78
CA MET A 83 5.08 4.41 4.38
C MET A 83 4.51 5.84 4.46
N LEU A 84 4.98 6.66 5.40
CA LEU A 84 4.63 8.09 5.45
C LEU A 84 5.13 8.83 4.20
N VAL A 85 6.41 8.63 3.84
CA VAL A 85 6.99 9.23 2.62
C VAL A 85 6.25 8.76 1.37
N LEU A 86 5.96 7.46 1.25
CA LEU A 86 5.18 6.92 0.14
C LEU A 86 3.81 7.58 0.04
N SER A 87 3.08 7.68 1.16
CA SER A 87 1.74 8.26 1.19
C SER A 87 1.76 9.72 0.76
N ALA A 88 2.73 10.51 1.25
CA ALA A 88 2.89 11.91 0.88
C ALA A 88 3.23 12.09 -0.61
N ILE A 89 4.15 11.29 -1.17
CA ILE A 89 4.48 11.31 -2.61
C ILE A 89 3.23 11.00 -3.44
N VAL A 90 2.52 9.92 -3.12
CA VAL A 90 1.36 9.47 -3.89
C VAL A 90 0.19 10.46 -3.78
N THR A 91 -0.01 11.09 -2.61
CA THR A 91 -1.06 12.09 -2.45
C THR A 91 -0.76 13.36 -3.24
N LEU A 92 0.48 13.84 -3.18
CA LEU A 92 0.89 15.00 -3.99
C LEU A 92 0.72 14.74 -5.49
N MET A 93 1.14 13.55 -5.98
CA MET A 93 0.92 13.12 -7.36
C MET A 93 -0.57 13.07 -7.71
N SER A 94 -1.40 12.54 -6.82
CA SER A 94 -2.85 12.45 -7.01
C SER A 94 -3.52 13.83 -7.12
N VAL A 95 -3.15 14.76 -6.24
CA VAL A 95 -3.65 16.15 -6.26
C VAL A 95 -3.21 16.87 -7.54
N ASP A 96 -1.98 16.64 -8.00
CA ASP A 96 -1.51 17.26 -9.24
C ASP A 96 -2.23 16.68 -10.46
N ALA A 97 -2.42 15.37 -10.55
CA ALA A 97 -3.16 14.70 -11.62
C ALA A 97 -4.64 15.09 -11.68
N ALA A 98 -5.21 15.62 -10.59
CA ALA A 98 -6.63 16.00 -10.47
C ALA A 98 -6.95 17.43 -10.97
N HIS A 99 -6.18 17.98 -11.91
CA HIS A 99 -6.34 19.37 -12.39
C HIS A 99 -7.68 19.64 -13.14
N ARG A 100 -8.41 18.61 -13.58
CA ARG A 100 -9.71 18.73 -14.28
C ARG A 100 -10.91 18.50 -13.36
N VAL A 101 -10.76 18.52 -12.06
CA VAL A 101 -11.89 18.41 -11.14
C VAL A 101 -12.56 19.78 -11.01
N HIS A 102 -13.70 19.95 -11.73
CA HIS A 102 -14.48 21.20 -11.71
C HIS A 102 -15.76 21.09 -10.87
N HIS A 103 -16.30 19.88 -10.71
CA HIS A 103 -17.50 19.65 -9.88
C HIS A 103 -17.10 19.51 -8.42
N GLN A 104 -17.59 20.42 -7.56
CA GLN A 104 -17.35 20.46 -6.12
C GLN A 104 -15.86 20.28 -5.72
N PRO A 105 -14.94 21.10 -6.28
CA PRO A 105 -13.50 20.90 -6.05
C PRO A 105 -13.12 21.00 -4.56
N GLY A 106 -13.79 21.88 -3.79
CA GLY A 106 -13.57 21.98 -2.35
C GLY A 106 -13.78 20.65 -1.63
N LEU A 107 -14.91 19.98 -1.88
CA LEU A 107 -15.23 18.68 -1.27
C LEU A 107 -14.28 17.58 -1.77
N TYR A 108 -13.95 17.56 -3.07
CA TYR A 108 -13.03 16.58 -3.64
C TYR A 108 -11.65 16.61 -2.95
N PHE A 109 -11.01 17.80 -2.93
CA PHE A 109 -9.68 17.93 -2.34
C PHE A 109 -9.71 17.80 -0.82
N ALA A 110 -10.77 18.22 -0.15
CA ALA A 110 -10.95 17.96 1.28
C ALA A 110 -10.97 16.45 1.58
N LEU A 111 -11.72 15.66 0.81
CA LEU A 111 -11.76 14.20 0.97
C LEU A 111 -10.40 13.55 0.68
N VAL A 112 -9.64 14.03 -0.31
CA VAL A 112 -8.27 13.57 -0.59
C VAL A 112 -7.36 13.81 0.61
N LEU A 113 -7.43 14.99 1.22
CA LEU A 113 -6.62 15.36 2.39
C LEU A 113 -7.04 14.59 3.66
N VAL A 114 -8.34 14.35 3.86
CA VAL A 114 -8.81 13.49 4.96
C VAL A 114 -8.29 12.05 4.79
N LEU A 115 -8.27 11.53 3.56
CA LEU A 115 -7.69 10.22 3.26
C LEU A 115 -6.19 10.19 3.58
N GLU A 116 -5.44 11.25 3.24
CA GLU A 116 -4.01 11.37 3.59
C GLU A 116 -3.78 11.31 5.10
N SER A 117 -4.59 12.04 5.88
CA SER A 117 -4.54 11.97 7.34
C SER A 117 -4.81 10.54 7.85
N GLY A 118 -5.81 9.85 7.29
CA GLY A 118 -6.09 8.44 7.60
C GLY A 118 -4.89 7.52 7.35
N LEU A 119 -4.16 7.74 6.24
CA LEU A 119 -2.94 7.00 5.92
C LEU A 119 -1.84 7.29 6.95
N PHE A 120 -1.57 8.56 7.24
CA PHE A 120 -0.52 8.94 8.20
C PHE A 120 -0.81 8.41 9.60
N GLY A 121 -2.04 8.56 10.09
CA GLY A 121 -2.42 8.04 11.40
C GLY A 121 -2.30 6.52 11.49
N SER A 122 -2.64 5.78 10.43
CA SER A 122 -2.51 4.32 10.41
C SER A 122 -1.05 3.83 10.41
N PHE A 123 -0.11 4.63 9.88
CA PHE A 123 1.32 4.28 9.87
C PHE A 123 2.10 4.79 11.09
N THR A 124 1.48 5.63 11.92
CA THR A 124 2.10 6.19 13.13
C THR A 124 1.51 5.66 14.43
N ALA A 125 0.24 5.21 14.42
CA ALA A 125 -0.44 4.77 15.63
C ALA A 125 0.14 3.47 16.20
N LEU A 126 0.44 3.47 17.49
CA LEU A 126 0.95 2.33 18.26
C LEU A 126 -0.10 1.77 19.22
N ASN A 127 -1.30 2.34 19.26
CA ASN A 127 -2.45 1.86 20.01
C ASN A 127 -3.56 1.47 19.06
N PHE A 128 -4.20 0.31 19.29
CA PHE A 128 -5.22 -0.23 18.38
C PHE A 128 -6.39 0.73 18.16
N PHE A 129 -6.87 1.39 19.21
CA PHE A 129 -8.01 2.30 19.08
C PHE A 129 -7.71 3.45 18.10
N HIS A 130 -6.55 4.10 18.24
CA HIS A 130 -6.12 5.14 17.33
C HIS A 130 -5.88 4.61 15.94
N TRP A 131 -5.18 3.48 15.85
CA TRP A 131 -4.91 2.83 14.58
C TRP A 131 -6.20 2.51 13.82
N PHE A 132 -7.20 1.94 14.51
CA PHE A 132 -8.49 1.59 13.92
C PHE A 132 -9.28 2.83 13.48
N LEU A 133 -9.25 3.91 14.27
CA LEU A 133 -9.88 5.18 13.92
C LEU A 133 -9.32 5.72 12.59
N PHE A 134 -8.02 5.76 12.40
CA PHE A 134 -7.40 6.23 11.16
C PHE A 134 -7.54 5.25 10.00
N TRP A 135 -7.55 3.95 10.30
CA TRP A 135 -7.88 2.91 9.33
C TRP A 135 -9.26 3.14 8.72
N GLU A 136 -10.28 3.38 9.53
CA GLU A 136 -11.64 3.70 9.08
C GLU A 136 -11.73 5.11 8.46
N LEU A 137 -10.99 6.08 8.99
CA LEU A 137 -10.93 7.42 8.43
C LEU A 137 -10.42 7.41 6.98
N SER A 138 -9.62 6.44 6.56
CA SER A 138 -9.20 6.29 5.18
C SER A 138 -10.30 5.74 4.27
N LEU A 139 -11.22 4.93 4.79
CA LEU A 139 -12.27 4.26 4.04
C LEU A 139 -13.38 5.21 3.59
N ILE A 140 -13.85 6.05 4.50
CA ILE A 140 -14.98 6.95 4.26
C ILE A 140 -14.74 7.91 3.09
N PRO A 141 -13.63 8.68 3.07
CA PRO A 141 -13.36 9.58 1.93
C PRO A 141 -13.14 8.81 0.63
N ALA A 142 -12.50 7.64 0.66
CA ALA A 142 -12.32 6.81 -0.53
C ALA A 142 -13.67 6.38 -1.13
N PHE A 143 -14.62 5.96 -0.30
CA PHE A 143 -15.98 5.63 -0.74
C PHE A 143 -16.65 6.82 -1.44
N PHE A 144 -16.63 8.00 -0.84
CA PHE A 144 -17.25 9.18 -1.43
C PHE A 144 -16.54 9.64 -2.70
N LEU A 145 -15.21 9.59 -2.76
CA LEU A 145 -14.43 9.91 -3.95
C LEU A 145 -14.79 9.00 -5.12
N ILE A 146 -14.99 7.70 -4.90
CA ILE A 146 -15.46 6.77 -5.92
C ILE A 146 -16.92 7.08 -6.29
N LYS A 147 -17.81 7.25 -5.28
CA LYS A 147 -19.25 7.37 -5.49
C LYS A 147 -19.66 8.65 -6.20
N LEU A 148 -18.99 9.78 -5.93
CA LEU A 148 -19.38 11.09 -6.45
C LEU A 148 -18.68 11.43 -7.77
N TRP A 149 -17.42 11.06 -7.96
CA TRP A 149 -16.62 11.42 -9.15
C TRP A 149 -16.20 10.23 -10.03
N GLY A 150 -16.63 9.03 -9.70
CA GLY A 150 -16.32 7.83 -10.45
C GLY A 150 -17.05 7.72 -11.79
N GLY A 151 -16.75 6.64 -12.53
CA GLY A 151 -17.32 6.33 -13.84
C GLY A 151 -18.80 5.91 -13.81
N SER A 152 -19.24 5.26 -14.88
CA SER A 152 -20.66 4.91 -15.09
C SER A 152 -21.19 3.90 -14.07
N ARG A 153 -20.35 2.99 -13.58
CA ARG A 153 -20.69 1.97 -12.57
C ARG A 153 -20.21 2.33 -11.16
N ARG A 154 -19.95 3.61 -10.88
CA ARG A 154 -19.41 4.09 -9.60
C ARG A 154 -20.23 3.69 -8.38
N GLY A 155 -21.57 3.67 -8.49
CA GLY A 155 -22.45 3.31 -7.38
C GLY A 155 -22.21 1.88 -6.87
N PRO A 156 -22.43 0.85 -7.72
CA PRO A 156 -22.11 -0.54 -7.36
C PRO A 156 -20.65 -0.76 -6.91
N ALA A 157 -19.69 -0.16 -7.62
CA ALA A 157 -18.25 -0.30 -7.29
C ALA A 157 -17.91 0.28 -5.90
N ALA A 158 -18.41 1.49 -5.59
CA ALA A 158 -18.22 2.10 -4.29
C ALA A 158 -18.88 1.28 -3.17
N THR A 159 -20.10 0.79 -3.39
CA THR A 159 -20.81 -0.02 -2.40
C THR A 159 -20.10 -1.36 -2.17
N GLN A 160 -19.65 -2.04 -3.23
CA GLN A 160 -18.87 -3.28 -3.11
C GLN A 160 -17.58 -3.03 -2.33
N PHE A 161 -16.82 -1.99 -2.66
CA PHE A 161 -15.62 -1.59 -1.93
C PHE A 161 -15.90 -1.38 -0.44
N PHE A 162 -16.95 -0.60 -0.12
CA PHE A 162 -17.31 -0.28 1.26
C PHE A 162 -17.73 -1.52 2.05
N VAL A 163 -18.60 -2.36 1.49
CA VAL A 163 -19.12 -3.56 2.17
C VAL A 163 -17.99 -4.57 2.46
N TYR A 164 -17.10 -4.82 1.48
CA TYR A 164 -15.97 -5.74 1.68
C TYR A 164 -15.01 -5.22 2.75
N THR A 165 -14.61 -3.96 2.66
CA THR A 165 -13.64 -3.39 3.60
C THR A 165 -14.24 -3.25 5.00
N MET A 166 -15.50 -2.87 5.13
CA MET A 166 -16.20 -2.79 6.41
C MET A 166 -16.35 -4.18 7.06
N ALA A 167 -16.70 -5.21 6.30
CA ALA A 167 -16.78 -6.57 6.82
C ALA A 167 -15.42 -7.05 7.37
N GLY A 168 -14.31 -6.75 6.67
CA GLY A 168 -12.97 -7.01 7.16
C GLY A 168 -12.63 -6.22 8.43
N SER A 169 -13.00 -4.95 8.48
CA SER A 169 -12.80 -4.08 9.65
C SER A 169 -13.57 -4.56 10.88
N VAL A 170 -14.80 -5.04 10.71
CA VAL A 170 -15.59 -5.61 11.82
C VAL A 170 -14.90 -6.86 12.38
N ALA A 171 -14.35 -7.73 11.53
CA ALA A 171 -13.59 -8.90 11.99
C ALA A 171 -12.35 -8.51 12.81
N LEU A 172 -11.60 -7.48 12.37
CA LEU A 172 -10.50 -6.89 13.13
C LEU A 172 -10.95 -6.36 14.48
N LEU A 173 -12.03 -5.55 14.49
CA LEU A 173 -12.54 -4.93 15.71
C LEU A 173 -12.97 -5.97 16.75
N VAL A 174 -13.68 -7.01 16.32
CA VAL A 174 -14.13 -8.10 17.21
C VAL A 174 -12.94 -8.85 17.81
N ALA A 175 -11.92 -9.16 16.99
CA ALA A 175 -10.72 -9.83 17.46
C ALA A 175 -9.96 -8.98 18.49
N PHE A 176 -9.79 -7.68 18.24
CA PHE A 176 -9.10 -6.79 19.17
C PHE A 176 -9.91 -6.47 20.43
N LEU A 177 -11.24 -6.43 20.34
CA LEU A 177 -12.09 -6.31 21.51
C LEU A 177 -11.91 -7.54 22.42
N ALA A 178 -11.84 -8.74 21.86
CA ALA A 178 -11.59 -9.96 22.62
C ALA A 178 -10.19 -9.92 23.29
N VAL A 179 -9.15 -9.47 22.59
CA VAL A 179 -7.82 -9.25 23.15
C VAL A 179 -7.86 -8.23 24.29
N PHE A 180 -8.52 -7.10 24.09
CA PHE A 180 -8.66 -6.07 25.11
C PHE A 180 -9.39 -6.56 26.37
N LEU A 181 -10.49 -7.28 26.21
CA LEU A 181 -11.25 -7.85 27.34
C LEU A 181 -10.43 -8.87 28.14
N SER A 182 -9.45 -9.51 27.51
CA SER A 182 -8.57 -10.49 28.16
C SER A 182 -7.34 -9.88 28.82
N THR A 183 -6.82 -8.75 28.28
CA THR A 183 -5.54 -8.17 28.69
C THR A 183 -5.67 -6.79 29.34
N GLY A 184 -6.78 -6.09 29.13
CA GLY A 184 -6.95 -4.70 29.54
C GLY A 184 -6.12 -3.69 28.74
N SER A 185 -5.44 -4.10 27.64
CA SER A 185 -4.53 -3.26 26.87
C SER A 185 -4.89 -3.22 25.39
N MET A 186 -4.66 -2.06 24.77
CA MET A 186 -4.73 -1.82 23.33
C MET A 186 -3.39 -1.37 22.74
N ASP A 187 -2.33 -1.30 23.54
CA ASP A 187 -0.99 -0.87 23.10
C ASP A 187 -0.26 -2.01 22.40
N PHE A 188 0.21 -1.77 21.17
CA PHE A 188 0.87 -2.78 20.36
C PHE A 188 2.21 -3.24 20.94
N GLY A 189 2.95 -2.33 21.59
CA GLY A 189 4.22 -2.66 22.24
C GLY A 189 4.02 -3.61 23.42
N HIS A 190 3.08 -3.30 24.30
CA HIS A 190 2.71 -4.15 25.43
C HIS A 190 2.16 -5.50 24.96
N LEU A 191 1.21 -5.50 24.02
CA LEU A 191 0.62 -6.73 23.49
C LEU A 191 1.65 -7.62 22.80
N SER A 192 2.60 -7.04 22.04
CA SER A 192 3.70 -7.77 21.42
C SER A 192 4.65 -8.38 22.46
N ALA A 193 4.95 -7.65 23.53
CA ALA A 193 5.80 -8.15 24.62
C ALA A 193 5.18 -9.38 25.31
N ILE A 194 3.91 -9.34 25.69
CA ILE A 194 3.24 -10.49 26.30
C ILE A 194 2.96 -11.63 25.31
N ALA A 195 2.82 -11.32 24.00
CA ALA A 195 2.71 -12.34 22.97
C ALA A 195 4.03 -13.13 22.81
N SER A 196 5.19 -12.44 22.87
CA SER A 196 6.50 -13.07 22.72
C SER A 196 6.82 -14.07 23.83
N THR A 197 6.22 -13.91 25.02
CA THR A 197 6.37 -14.85 26.15
C THR A 197 5.31 -15.97 26.16
N GLY A 198 4.27 -15.85 25.33
CA GLY A 198 3.09 -16.73 25.34
C GLY A 198 2.02 -16.33 26.35
N GLU A 199 2.23 -15.26 27.11
CA GLU A 199 1.28 -14.76 28.12
C GLU A 199 -0.02 -14.28 27.49
N LEU A 200 0.02 -13.67 26.28
CA LEU A 200 -1.16 -13.24 25.55
C LEU A 200 -2.13 -14.41 25.32
N GLU A 201 -1.64 -15.57 24.83
CA GLU A 201 -2.46 -16.74 24.59
C GLU A 201 -3.03 -17.32 25.90
N HIS A 202 -2.21 -17.32 26.95
CA HIS A 202 -2.63 -17.75 28.28
C HIS A 202 -3.79 -16.88 28.82
N LEU A 203 -3.66 -15.56 28.78
CA LEU A 203 -4.69 -14.63 29.23
C LEU A 203 -5.99 -14.75 28.42
N VAL A 204 -5.89 -14.84 27.10
CA VAL A 204 -7.07 -15.03 26.23
C VAL A 204 -7.74 -16.38 26.55
N THR A 205 -6.97 -17.45 26.71
CA THR A 205 -7.51 -18.77 27.01
C THR A 205 -8.20 -18.84 28.38
N MET A 206 -7.65 -18.15 29.38
CA MET A 206 -8.26 -18.06 30.71
C MET A 206 -9.61 -17.35 30.70
N HIS A 207 -9.76 -16.27 29.91
CA HIS A 207 -10.97 -15.44 29.92
C HIS A 207 -12.03 -15.91 28.91
N LEU A 208 -11.61 -16.42 27.74
CA LEU A 208 -12.49 -16.69 26.61
C LEU A 208 -12.43 -18.16 26.12
N GLY A 209 -11.55 -18.98 26.72
CA GLY A 209 -11.27 -20.33 26.24
C GLY A 209 -10.29 -20.37 25.05
N PRO A 210 -10.09 -21.53 24.40
CA PRO A 210 -9.07 -21.74 23.36
C PRO A 210 -9.48 -21.11 22.02
N VAL A 211 -9.72 -19.80 21.98
CA VAL A 211 -10.20 -19.07 20.80
C VAL A 211 -9.09 -18.34 20.03
N MET A 212 -7.84 -18.39 20.47
CA MET A 212 -6.74 -17.59 19.89
C MET A 212 -6.57 -17.78 18.38
N ILE A 213 -6.75 -19.01 17.88
CA ILE A 213 -6.69 -19.30 16.44
C ILE A 213 -7.83 -18.57 15.66
N TRP A 214 -9.01 -18.45 16.23
CA TRP A 214 -10.14 -17.76 15.61
C TRP A 214 -9.95 -16.26 15.59
N LEU A 215 -9.33 -15.69 16.64
CA LEU A 215 -8.94 -14.29 16.67
C LEU A 215 -7.89 -13.99 15.61
N ALA A 216 -6.89 -14.86 15.46
CA ALA A 216 -5.89 -14.78 14.39
C ALA A 216 -6.53 -14.82 13.00
N ILE A 217 -7.49 -15.72 12.77
CA ILE A 217 -8.26 -15.81 11.51
C ILE A 217 -9.04 -14.52 11.27
N GLY A 218 -9.69 -13.94 12.28
CA GLY A 218 -10.43 -12.68 12.18
C GLY A 218 -9.51 -11.51 11.78
N VAL A 219 -8.34 -11.41 12.40
CA VAL A 219 -7.32 -10.40 12.07
C VAL A 219 -6.78 -10.59 10.66
N LEU A 220 -6.44 -11.84 10.29
CA LEU A 220 -5.97 -12.17 8.94
C LEU A 220 -7.04 -11.89 7.88
N ALA A 221 -8.31 -12.18 8.14
CA ALA A 221 -9.41 -11.90 7.22
C ALA A 221 -9.56 -10.40 6.97
N GLY A 222 -9.46 -9.58 8.01
CA GLY A 222 -9.50 -8.11 7.88
C GLY A 222 -8.36 -7.58 7.00
N PHE A 223 -7.15 -8.04 7.22
CA PHE A 223 -6.01 -7.66 6.38
C PHE A 223 -6.07 -8.26 4.99
N ALA A 224 -6.55 -9.51 4.83
CA ALA A 224 -6.71 -10.18 3.55
C ALA A 224 -7.69 -9.45 2.61
N VAL A 225 -8.74 -8.83 3.15
CA VAL A 225 -9.62 -7.96 2.37
C VAL A 225 -8.87 -6.74 1.87
N LYS A 226 -8.09 -6.07 2.72
CA LYS A 226 -7.39 -4.83 2.38
C LYS A 226 -6.21 -5.06 1.43
N VAL A 227 -5.46 -6.17 1.58
CA VAL A 227 -4.31 -6.58 0.72
C VAL A 227 -4.76 -7.24 -0.58
N PRO A 228 -6.00 -7.31 -0.92
CA PRO A 228 -6.80 -8.14 -1.81
C PRO A 228 -6.26 -9.56 -2.04
N MET A 229 -6.14 -10.32 -0.97
CA MET A 229 -5.80 -11.74 -1.05
C MET A 229 -6.97 -12.55 -1.63
N PHE A 230 -6.71 -13.55 -2.46
CA PHE A 230 -7.75 -14.51 -2.88
C PHE A 230 -8.37 -15.22 -1.64
N PRO A 231 -9.71 -15.35 -1.56
CA PRO A 231 -10.76 -14.95 -2.52
C PRO A 231 -11.31 -13.51 -2.29
N PHE A 232 -10.77 -12.73 -1.37
CA PHE A 232 -11.30 -11.43 -0.93
C PHE A 232 -10.96 -10.25 -1.85
N HIS A 233 -10.34 -10.48 -3.01
CA HIS A 233 -9.83 -9.45 -3.94
C HIS A 233 -10.87 -8.83 -4.87
N THR A 234 -12.08 -9.41 -4.98
CA THR A 234 -13.03 -9.11 -6.08
C THR A 234 -13.58 -7.67 -6.09
N TRP A 235 -13.51 -6.96 -4.98
CA TRP A 235 -13.89 -5.55 -4.88
C TRP A 235 -12.90 -4.61 -5.59
N LEU A 236 -11.60 -4.97 -5.58
CA LEU A 236 -10.53 -4.07 -6.00
C LEU A 236 -10.58 -3.72 -7.50
N PRO A 237 -10.72 -4.65 -8.46
CA PRO A 237 -10.76 -4.31 -9.88
C PRO A 237 -11.95 -3.42 -10.25
N ALA A 238 -13.10 -3.60 -9.58
CA ALA A 238 -14.26 -2.76 -9.79
C ALA A 238 -14.03 -1.34 -9.25
N ALA A 239 -13.54 -1.21 -8.01
CA ALA A 239 -13.25 0.07 -7.38
C ALA A 239 -12.18 0.85 -8.17
N TYR A 240 -11.06 0.21 -8.57
CA TYR A 240 -9.97 0.86 -9.29
C TYR A 240 -10.37 1.28 -10.71
N ALA A 241 -11.18 0.48 -11.40
CA ALA A 241 -11.65 0.83 -12.74
C ALA A 241 -12.63 2.01 -12.73
N GLU A 242 -13.49 2.08 -11.72
CA GLU A 242 -14.54 3.11 -11.65
C GLU A 242 -14.09 4.39 -10.90
N ALA A 243 -13.17 4.32 -9.95
CA ALA A 243 -12.62 5.52 -9.31
C ALA A 243 -12.00 6.46 -10.34
N PRO A 244 -12.03 7.79 -10.13
CA PRO A 244 -11.20 8.71 -10.91
C PRO A 244 -9.73 8.25 -10.84
N SER A 245 -8.99 8.36 -11.94
CA SER A 245 -7.60 7.87 -11.97
C SER A 245 -6.71 8.46 -10.86
N PRO A 246 -6.81 9.77 -10.51
CA PRO A 246 -6.09 10.30 -9.35
C PRO A 246 -6.47 9.63 -8.02
N VAL A 247 -7.74 9.27 -7.84
CA VAL A 247 -8.18 8.52 -6.64
C VAL A 247 -7.63 7.09 -6.68
N THR A 248 -7.61 6.45 -7.85
CA THR A 248 -7.02 5.12 -7.99
C THR A 248 -5.53 5.12 -7.63
N MET A 249 -4.79 6.21 -7.91
CA MET A 249 -3.40 6.37 -7.47
C MET A 249 -3.27 6.23 -5.95
N LEU A 250 -4.17 6.85 -5.17
CA LEU A 250 -4.21 6.74 -3.71
C LEU A 250 -4.57 5.34 -3.24
N LEU A 251 -5.60 4.73 -3.86
CA LEU A 251 -6.06 3.39 -3.49
C LEU A 251 -4.96 2.35 -3.70
N THR A 252 -4.31 2.36 -4.87
CA THR A 252 -3.25 1.40 -5.20
C THR A 252 -1.89 1.78 -4.62
N GLY A 253 -1.54 3.07 -4.61
CA GLY A 253 -0.22 3.55 -4.21
C GLY A 253 0.02 3.48 -2.70
N ALA A 254 -0.97 3.85 -1.89
CA ALA A 254 -0.81 3.97 -0.44
C ALA A 254 -1.81 3.11 0.36
N MET A 255 -3.11 3.19 0.07
CA MET A 255 -4.15 2.57 0.90
C MET A 255 -4.04 1.04 0.98
N SER A 256 -3.71 0.35 -0.11
CA SER A 256 -3.51 -1.10 -0.12
C SER A 256 -2.33 -1.57 0.75
N LYS A 257 -1.34 -0.71 1.00
CA LYS A 257 -0.17 -0.99 1.85
C LYS A 257 -0.51 -1.00 3.34
N MET A 258 -1.59 -0.35 3.74
CA MET A 258 -2.07 -0.41 5.13
C MET A 258 -2.31 -1.85 5.59
N GLY A 259 -2.85 -2.72 4.71
CA GLY A 259 -3.06 -4.13 5.04
C GLY A 259 -1.76 -4.92 5.19
N VAL A 260 -0.77 -4.69 4.31
CA VAL A 260 0.56 -5.30 4.43
C VAL A 260 1.27 -4.80 5.70
N TYR A 261 1.19 -3.49 5.97
CA TYR A 261 1.70 -2.90 7.22
C TYR A 261 1.06 -3.54 8.44
N GLY A 262 -0.28 -3.72 8.43
CA GLY A 262 -0.99 -4.38 9.53
C GLY A 262 -0.58 -5.83 9.74
N LEU A 263 -0.31 -6.58 8.67
CA LEU A 263 0.24 -7.94 8.79
C LEU A 263 1.60 -7.93 9.49
N LEU A 264 2.50 -7.00 9.13
CA LEU A 264 3.85 -6.91 9.69
C LEU A 264 3.86 -6.33 11.11
N ARG A 265 3.06 -5.31 11.38
CA ARG A 265 3.07 -4.57 12.65
C ARG A 265 2.15 -5.16 13.71
N ILE A 266 1.09 -5.85 13.30
CA ILE A 266 0.02 -6.29 14.20
C ILE A 266 -0.12 -7.81 14.17
N ALA A 267 -0.38 -8.40 12.99
CA ALA A 267 -0.70 -9.82 12.92
C ALA A 267 0.47 -10.73 13.32
N LEU A 268 1.65 -10.52 12.73
CA LEU A 268 2.82 -11.36 13.02
C LEU A 268 3.31 -11.22 14.48
N PRO A 269 3.41 -10.01 15.07
CA PRO A 269 3.83 -9.89 16.46
C PRO A 269 2.85 -10.51 17.47
N LEU A 270 1.56 -10.42 17.24
CA LEU A 270 0.54 -10.86 18.21
C LEU A 270 0.10 -12.32 18.02
N PHE A 271 0.10 -12.80 16.79
CA PHE A 271 -0.47 -14.11 16.41
C PHE A 271 0.52 -15.00 15.65
N GLY A 272 1.83 -14.79 15.87
CA GLY A 272 2.89 -15.53 15.18
C GLY A 272 2.73 -17.06 15.23
N PRO A 273 2.55 -17.68 16.42
CA PRO A 273 2.36 -19.14 16.52
C PRO A 273 1.14 -19.65 15.75
N GLN A 274 0.02 -18.93 15.79
CA GLN A 274 -1.20 -19.29 15.07
C GLN A 274 -1.00 -19.15 13.56
N ILE A 275 -0.27 -18.11 13.11
CA ILE A 275 0.06 -17.90 11.70
C ILE A 275 1.02 -19.01 11.23
N ALA A 276 1.99 -19.40 12.04
CA ALA A 276 2.90 -20.52 11.76
C ALA A 276 2.13 -21.85 11.61
N ALA A 277 1.16 -22.11 12.48
CA ALA A 277 0.29 -23.27 12.37
C ALA A 277 -0.53 -23.30 11.07
N MET A 278 -0.90 -22.10 10.56
CA MET A 278 -1.66 -21.96 9.31
C MET A 278 -0.75 -21.66 8.09
N ARG A 279 0.58 -21.75 8.23
CA ARG A 279 1.54 -21.34 7.20
C ARG A 279 1.26 -21.95 5.83
N THR A 280 1.02 -23.25 5.75
CA THR A 280 0.79 -23.93 4.47
C THR A 280 -0.45 -23.42 3.73
N PRO A 281 -1.66 -23.38 4.30
CA PRO A 281 -2.82 -22.80 3.61
C PRO A 281 -2.63 -21.33 3.27
N LEU A 282 -1.96 -20.51 4.10
CA LEU A 282 -1.68 -19.11 3.81
C LEU A 282 -0.72 -18.93 2.63
N LEU A 283 0.32 -19.78 2.53
CA LEU A 283 1.22 -19.81 1.37
C LEU A 283 0.47 -20.21 0.09
N VAL A 284 -0.42 -21.20 0.17
CA VAL A 284 -1.25 -21.60 -0.99
C VAL A 284 -2.12 -20.44 -1.45
N LEU A 285 -2.78 -19.73 -0.54
CA LEU A 285 -3.58 -18.53 -0.87
C LEU A 285 -2.73 -17.41 -1.47
N ALA A 286 -1.52 -17.20 -0.97
CA ALA A 286 -0.59 -16.21 -1.53
C ALA A 286 -0.17 -16.59 -2.97
N VAL A 287 0.18 -17.84 -3.22
CA VAL A 287 0.52 -18.37 -4.56
C VAL A 287 -0.67 -18.21 -5.52
N ILE A 288 -1.87 -18.59 -5.09
CA ILE A 288 -3.10 -18.40 -5.89
C ILE A 288 -3.28 -16.91 -6.19
N THR A 289 -3.09 -16.02 -5.21
CA THR A 289 -3.22 -14.57 -5.40
C THR A 289 -2.24 -14.05 -6.45
N VAL A 290 -0.99 -14.50 -6.41
CA VAL A 290 0.05 -14.15 -7.40
C VAL A 290 -0.35 -14.63 -8.80
N VAL A 291 -0.58 -15.92 -8.95
CA VAL A 291 -0.81 -16.54 -10.27
C VAL A 291 -2.13 -16.05 -10.87
N MET A 292 -3.22 -16.11 -10.08
CA MET A 292 -4.55 -15.67 -10.53
C MET A 292 -4.55 -14.17 -10.87
N GLY A 293 -3.90 -13.33 -10.06
CA GLY A 293 -3.79 -11.89 -10.32
C GLY A 293 -3.15 -11.61 -11.69
N ALA A 294 -2.05 -12.29 -12.00
CA ALA A 294 -1.36 -12.16 -13.29
C ALA A 294 -2.23 -12.64 -14.46
N TRP A 295 -2.84 -13.83 -14.35
CA TRP A 295 -3.71 -14.38 -15.40
C TRP A 295 -4.97 -13.55 -15.60
N ALA A 296 -5.57 -13.05 -14.52
CA ALA A 296 -6.72 -12.17 -14.60
C ALA A 296 -6.36 -10.83 -15.27
N ALA A 297 -5.16 -10.28 -15.03
CA ALA A 297 -4.67 -9.09 -15.73
C ALA A 297 -4.53 -9.36 -17.24
N ALA A 298 -3.99 -10.51 -17.63
CA ALA A 298 -3.84 -10.91 -19.04
C ALA A 298 -5.18 -11.00 -19.79
N ALA A 299 -6.24 -11.36 -19.09
CA ALA A 299 -7.59 -11.49 -19.66
C ALA A 299 -8.33 -10.15 -19.81
N GLN A 300 -7.80 -9.03 -19.27
CA GLN A 300 -8.49 -7.74 -19.33
C GLN A 300 -8.21 -6.99 -20.63
N LYS A 301 -9.22 -6.24 -21.08
CA LYS A 301 -9.12 -5.31 -22.24
C LYS A 301 -9.11 -3.83 -21.82
N ASP A 302 -9.40 -3.53 -20.57
CA ASP A 302 -9.42 -2.19 -19.98
C ASP A 302 -8.13 -1.95 -19.21
N LEU A 303 -7.36 -0.91 -19.54
CA LEU A 303 -6.06 -0.59 -18.93
C LEU A 303 -6.16 -0.45 -17.40
N LYS A 304 -7.24 0.17 -16.88
CA LYS A 304 -7.41 0.27 -15.43
C LYS A 304 -7.58 -1.09 -14.78
N ARG A 305 -8.32 -2.00 -15.41
CA ARG A 305 -8.50 -3.37 -14.91
C ARG A 305 -7.22 -4.19 -15.03
N VAL A 306 -6.44 -4.02 -16.09
CA VAL A 306 -5.13 -4.66 -16.25
C VAL A 306 -4.25 -4.31 -15.06
N PHE A 307 -4.07 -3.01 -14.76
CA PHE A 307 -3.21 -2.58 -13.65
C PHE A 307 -3.84 -2.82 -12.27
N ALA A 308 -5.16 -2.91 -12.17
CA ALA A 308 -5.83 -3.34 -10.94
C ALA A 308 -5.48 -4.79 -10.59
N TYR A 309 -5.58 -5.73 -11.55
CA TYR A 309 -5.18 -7.12 -11.33
C TYR A 309 -3.66 -7.28 -11.23
N SER A 310 -2.87 -6.49 -11.94
CA SER A 310 -1.42 -6.40 -11.73
C SER A 310 -1.09 -6.01 -10.28
N SER A 311 -1.86 -5.09 -9.68
CA SER A 311 -1.69 -4.72 -8.27
C SER A 311 -2.03 -5.89 -7.32
N VAL A 312 -3.03 -6.72 -7.63
CA VAL A 312 -3.30 -7.96 -6.88
C VAL A 312 -2.11 -8.91 -6.95
N ASN A 313 -1.51 -9.09 -8.13
CA ASN A 313 -0.31 -9.91 -8.31
C ASN A 313 0.88 -9.39 -7.49
N HIS A 314 1.23 -8.10 -7.58
CA HIS A 314 2.36 -7.52 -6.86
C HIS A 314 2.18 -7.53 -5.33
N LEU A 315 0.96 -7.33 -4.83
CA LEU A 315 0.66 -7.48 -3.41
C LEU A 315 0.67 -8.96 -2.99
N GLY A 316 0.36 -9.87 -3.91
CA GLY A 316 0.55 -11.30 -3.74
C GLY A 316 2.00 -11.68 -3.44
N TYR A 317 3.00 -10.99 -4.04
CA TYR A 317 4.42 -11.20 -3.68
C TYR A 317 4.71 -10.77 -2.23
N CYS A 318 4.09 -9.68 -1.75
CA CYS A 318 4.22 -9.31 -0.34
C CYS A 318 3.64 -10.39 0.59
N LEU A 319 2.45 -10.93 0.27
CA LEU A 319 1.84 -12.02 1.03
C LEU A 319 2.71 -13.28 1.01
N LEU A 320 3.27 -13.64 -0.14
CA LEU A 320 4.18 -14.77 -0.30
C LEU A 320 5.41 -14.59 0.62
N GLY A 321 6.03 -13.41 0.61
CA GLY A 321 7.14 -13.07 1.50
C GLY A 321 6.76 -13.19 2.96
N ILE A 322 5.65 -12.58 3.39
CA ILE A 322 5.18 -12.56 4.78
C ILE A 322 4.89 -13.97 5.30
N PHE A 323 4.13 -14.78 4.58
CA PHE A 323 3.76 -16.12 5.07
C PHE A 323 4.92 -17.11 4.98
N ALA A 324 5.91 -16.86 4.13
CA ALA A 324 7.14 -17.66 4.13
C ALA A 324 7.98 -17.46 5.39
N LEU A 325 7.90 -16.27 6.05
CA LEU A 325 8.63 -15.97 7.28
C LEU A 325 8.14 -16.78 8.50
N ALA A 326 6.88 -17.23 8.50
CA ALA A 326 6.26 -17.91 9.63
C ALA A 326 6.80 -19.35 9.80
N VAL A 327 8.08 -19.48 10.11
CA VAL A 327 8.78 -20.73 10.40
C VAL A 327 9.27 -20.67 11.85
N PRO A 328 8.94 -21.68 12.70
CA PRO A 328 9.45 -21.71 14.06
C PRO A 328 10.99 -21.68 14.09
N ALA A 329 11.55 -20.94 15.05
CA ALA A 329 12.99 -20.66 15.11
C ALA A 329 13.85 -21.95 15.20
N ASP A 330 13.33 -22.97 15.89
CA ASP A 330 14.01 -24.27 16.07
C ASP A 330 14.22 -25.03 14.74
N PHE A 331 13.49 -24.68 13.70
CA PHE A 331 13.61 -25.29 12.37
C PHE A 331 14.44 -24.46 11.38
N LEU A 332 15.00 -23.32 11.82
CA LEU A 332 15.78 -22.44 10.96
C LEU A 332 17.28 -22.69 11.10
N ASN A 333 17.95 -22.87 9.98
CA ASN A 333 19.41 -22.81 9.91
C ASN A 333 19.89 -21.36 9.68
N PRO A 334 21.20 -21.05 9.90
CA PRO A 334 21.72 -19.68 9.74
C PRO A 334 21.46 -19.06 8.36
N GLY A 335 21.47 -19.87 7.30
CA GLY A 335 21.17 -19.40 5.94
C GLY A 335 19.70 -19.01 5.76
N GLN A 336 18.80 -19.71 6.45
CA GLN A 336 17.36 -19.40 6.43
C GLN A 336 17.03 -18.15 7.24
N ILE A 337 17.74 -17.88 8.33
CA ILE A 337 17.63 -16.62 9.10
C ILE A 337 18.00 -15.43 8.21
N ALA A 338 19.12 -15.51 7.46
CA ALA A 338 19.48 -14.49 6.49
C ALA A 338 18.44 -14.35 5.37
N SER A 339 17.78 -15.46 4.99
CA SER A 339 16.72 -15.48 3.98
C SER A 339 15.44 -14.82 4.48
N GLN A 340 15.09 -14.94 5.78
CA GLN A 340 13.99 -14.18 6.39
C GLN A 340 14.23 -12.67 6.29
N ALA A 341 15.43 -12.21 6.64
CA ALA A 341 15.77 -10.79 6.53
C ALA A 341 15.69 -10.30 5.07
N ALA A 342 16.17 -11.10 4.10
CA ALA A 342 16.07 -10.76 2.69
C ALA A 342 14.59 -10.67 2.23
N ALA A 343 13.76 -11.66 2.58
CA ALA A 343 12.34 -11.65 2.24
C ALA A 343 11.61 -10.44 2.81
N LEU A 344 11.85 -10.11 4.09
CA LEU A 344 11.17 -8.99 4.76
C LEU A 344 11.64 -7.63 4.21
N ASN A 345 12.94 -7.44 3.98
CA ASN A 345 13.44 -6.26 3.27
C ASN A 345 12.80 -6.14 1.88
N GLY A 346 12.67 -7.27 1.16
CA GLY A 346 12.00 -7.32 -0.13
C GLY A 346 10.53 -6.92 -0.05
N VAL A 347 9.79 -7.39 0.95
CA VAL A 347 8.36 -7.01 1.17
C VAL A 347 8.23 -5.51 1.39
N ILE A 348 9.04 -4.93 2.28
CA ILE A 348 8.97 -3.50 2.58
C ILE A 348 9.35 -2.66 1.36
N LEU A 349 10.38 -3.05 0.62
CA LEU A 349 10.74 -2.41 -0.63
C LEU A 349 9.64 -2.54 -1.68
N GLN A 350 8.99 -3.71 -1.80
CA GLN A 350 7.91 -3.92 -2.74
C GLN A 350 6.68 -3.07 -2.42
N MET A 351 6.37 -2.84 -1.15
CA MET A 351 5.32 -1.91 -0.76
C MET A 351 5.59 -0.51 -1.33
N PHE A 352 6.80 -0.02 -1.16
CA PHE A 352 7.21 1.31 -1.65
C PHE A 352 7.28 1.35 -3.18
N ASN A 353 7.99 0.41 -3.79
CA ASN A 353 8.24 0.36 -5.21
C ASN A 353 6.95 0.21 -6.02
N HIS A 354 6.09 -0.74 -5.66
CA HIS A 354 4.78 -0.88 -6.28
C HIS A 354 3.90 0.36 -6.06
N GLY A 355 3.98 1.00 -4.87
CA GLY A 355 3.22 2.22 -4.60
C GLY A 355 3.54 3.35 -5.57
N VAL A 356 4.82 3.64 -5.77
CA VAL A 356 5.32 4.67 -6.68
C VAL A 356 5.02 4.30 -8.13
N THR A 357 5.32 3.06 -8.55
CA THR A 357 5.14 2.59 -9.93
C THR A 357 3.67 2.56 -10.33
N ALA A 358 2.80 1.99 -9.49
CA ALA A 358 1.37 1.92 -9.77
C ALA A 358 0.73 3.32 -9.85
N ALA A 359 1.11 4.24 -8.96
CA ALA A 359 0.63 5.61 -9.02
C ALA A 359 1.01 6.28 -10.36
N ALA A 360 2.25 6.12 -10.83
CA ALA A 360 2.68 6.65 -12.11
C ALA A 360 1.91 6.02 -13.29
N LEU A 361 1.65 4.71 -13.27
CA LEU A 361 0.86 4.04 -14.30
C LEU A 361 -0.60 4.51 -14.34
N PHE A 362 -1.23 4.74 -13.19
CA PHE A 362 -2.58 5.31 -13.15
C PHE A 362 -2.61 6.79 -13.54
N TRP A 363 -1.53 7.54 -13.29
CA TRP A 363 -1.40 8.88 -13.86
C TRP A 363 -1.34 8.85 -15.39
N PHE A 364 -0.53 7.94 -15.97
CA PHE A 364 -0.52 7.71 -17.40
C PHE A 364 -1.91 7.44 -17.96
N ILE A 365 -2.70 6.57 -17.33
CA ILE A 365 -4.08 6.31 -17.75
C ILE A 365 -4.94 7.57 -17.64
N ALA A 366 -4.74 8.39 -16.59
CA ALA A 366 -5.43 9.67 -16.47
C ALA A 366 -5.16 10.57 -17.69
N LEU A 367 -3.91 10.67 -18.12
CA LEU A 367 -3.52 11.45 -19.31
C LEU A 367 -4.12 10.90 -20.60
N LEU A 368 -4.13 9.57 -20.78
CA LEU A 368 -4.78 8.93 -21.92
C LEU A 368 -6.27 9.29 -21.96
N GLN A 369 -6.99 9.04 -20.87
CA GLN A 369 -8.42 9.33 -20.79
C GLN A 369 -8.76 10.81 -21.04
N GLN A 370 -7.97 11.71 -20.48
CA GLN A 370 -8.19 13.15 -20.64
C GLN A 370 -7.99 13.66 -22.06
N ARG A 371 -7.05 13.05 -22.80
CA ARG A 371 -6.68 13.48 -24.15
C ARG A 371 -7.44 12.78 -25.25
N THR A 372 -8.13 11.68 -24.95
CA THR A 372 -8.88 10.89 -25.92
C THR A 372 -10.39 10.81 -25.64
N GLY A 373 -10.93 11.70 -24.80
CA GLY A 373 -12.36 11.69 -24.50
C GLY A 373 -12.82 10.50 -23.67
N GLY A 374 -11.93 9.90 -22.87
CA GLY A 374 -12.28 8.82 -21.93
C GLY A 374 -11.92 7.41 -22.39
N HIS A 375 -11.31 7.23 -23.55
CA HIS A 375 -10.86 5.93 -24.04
C HIS A 375 -9.84 5.29 -23.07
N ARG A 376 -9.99 4.00 -22.80
CA ARG A 376 -9.13 3.24 -21.88
C ARG A 376 -8.98 1.75 -22.24
N GLY A 377 -9.59 1.32 -23.35
CA GLY A 377 -9.37 -0.03 -23.87
C GLY A 377 -7.94 -0.18 -24.42
N ILE A 378 -7.31 -1.34 -24.23
CA ILE A 378 -5.96 -1.59 -24.78
C ILE A 378 -5.96 -1.46 -26.30
N ASP A 379 -7.06 -1.90 -26.95
CA ASP A 379 -7.22 -1.89 -28.40
C ASP A 379 -7.70 -0.51 -28.93
N ASP A 380 -8.02 0.45 -28.04
CA ASP A 380 -8.34 1.82 -28.41
C ASP A 380 -7.09 2.62 -28.84
N PHE A 381 -5.89 2.11 -28.59
CA PHE A 381 -4.65 2.82 -28.81
C PHE A 381 -3.78 2.13 -29.83
N GLY A 382 -2.75 2.84 -30.33
CA GLY A 382 -1.73 2.34 -31.22
C GLY A 382 -0.78 3.47 -31.62
N GLY A 383 0.50 3.16 -31.79
CA GLY A 383 1.48 4.08 -32.35
C GLY A 383 1.72 5.39 -31.59
N LEU A 384 1.28 5.51 -30.32
CA LEU A 384 1.36 6.75 -29.54
C LEU A 384 2.79 7.27 -29.34
N ARG A 385 3.82 6.44 -29.53
CA ARG A 385 5.22 6.89 -29.48
C ARG A 385 5.57 7.92 -30.57
N LYS A 386 4.80 8.00 -31.66
CA LYS A 386 5.05 8.95 -32.74
C LYS A 386 4.66 10.38 -32.36
N PRO A 387 3.37 10.64 -31.95
CA PRO A 387 2.96 11.97 -31.57
C PRO A 387 3.42 12.37 -30.15
N ALA A 388 3.67 11.42 -29.24
CA ALA A 388 3.97 11.68 -27.83
C ALA A 388 5.20 10.87 -27.35
N PRO A 389 6.42 11.15 -27.88
CA PRO A 389 7.62 10.39 -27.55
C PRO A 389 8.06 10.52 -26.08
N VAL A 390 7.91 11.69 -25.44
CA VAL A 390 8.28 11.87 -24.04
C VAL A 390 7.33 11.11 -23.12
N LEU A 391 6.02 11.17 -23.38
CA LEU A 391 5.04 10.37 -22.67
C LEU A 391 5.35 8.88 -22.81
N ALA A 392 5.64 8.41 -24.01
CA ALA A 392 5.97 7.01 -24.28
C ALA A 392 7.25 6.57 -23.54
N GLY A 393 8.27 7.42 -23.49
CA GLY A 393 9.53 7.15 -22.78
C GLY A 393 9.32 7.04 -21.26
N LEU A 394 8.71 8.04 -20.64
CA LEU A 394 8.50 8.05 -19.18
C LEU A 394 7.56 6.92 -18.74
N THR A 395 6.47 6.69 -19.49
CA THR A 395 5.57 5.57 -19.21
C THR A 395 6.25 4.23 -19.44
N GLY A 396 7.10 4.11 -20.46
CA GLY A 396 7.90 2.93 -20.72
C GLY A 396 8.77 2.55 -19.53
N ILE A 397 9.43 3.52 -18.88
CA ILE A 397 10.20 3.29 -17.65
C ILE A 397 9.32 2.74 -16.54
N ALA A 398 8.14 3.33 -16.29
CA ALA A 398 7.21 2.84 -15.28
C ALA A 398 6.66 1.43 -15.60
N LEU A 399 6.40 1.13 -16.87
CA LEU A 399 6.01 -0.21 -17.34
C LEU A 399 7.13 -1.23 -17.15
N PHE A 400 8.36 -0.90 -17.50
CA PHE A 400 9.51 -1.75 -17.26
C PHE A 400 9.83 -1.92 -15.77
N SER A 401 9.57 -0.90 -14.96
CA SER A 401 9.62 -1.03 -13.50
C SER A 401 8.58 -2.04 -12.98
N SER A 402 7.33 -1.97 -13.48
CA SER A 402 6.28 -2.92 -13.13
C SER A 402 6.54 -4.35 -13.66
N LEU A 403 7.33 -4.47 -14.69
CA LEU A 403 7.79 -5.76 -15.24
C LEU A 403 8.90 -6.40 -14.38
N GLY A 404 9.57 -5.61 -13.52
CA GLY A 404 10.71 -6.08 -12.76
C GLY A 404 12.03 -6.07 -13.54
N LEU A 405 12.25 -5.07 -14.42
CA LEU A 405 13.50 -4.96 -15.19
C LEU A 405 14.66 -4.58 -14.25
N PRO A 406 15.80 -5.32 -14.25
CA PRO A 406 17.01 -4.94 -13.52
C PRO A 406 17.45 -3.50 -13.81
N GLY A 407 17.81 -2.75 -12.77
CA GLY A 407 18.14 -1.34 -12.85
C GLY A 407 16.95 -0.41 -12.53
N LEU A 408 15.75 -0.95 -12.33
CA LEU A 408 14.57 -0.24 -11.86
C LEU A 408 14.09 -0.78 -10.51
N ASN A 409 13.39 0.06 -9.76
CA ASN A 409 12.98 -0.23 -8.38
C ASN A 409 12.15 -1.52 -8.24
N GLY A 410 11.25 -1.83 -9.19
CA GLY A 410 10.41 -3.04 -9.12
C GLY A 410 11.21 -4.32 -8.97
N PHE A 411 12.30 -4.47 -9.75
CA PHE A 411 13.18 -5.63 -9.68
C PHE A 411 13.74 -5.89 -8.27
N VAL A 412 14.15 -4.84 -7.56
CA VAL A 412 14.86 -5.00 -6.28
C VAL A 412 13.97 -5.64 -5.22
N GLY A 413 12.72 -5.16 -5.10
CA GLY A 413 11.76 -5.70 -4.14
C GLY A 413 11.41 -7.17 -4.46
N GLU A 414 11.06 -7.44 -5.72
CA GLU A 414 10.70 -8.79 -6.18
C GLU A 414 11.85 -9.78 -6.02
N PHE A 415 13.05 -9.39 -6.46
CA PHE A 415 14.25 -10.23 -6.34
C PHE A 415 14.54 -10.62 -4.89
N LEU A 416 14.47 -9.68 -3.95
CA LEU A 416 14.72 -9.95 -2.54
C LEU A 416 13.64 -10.87 -1.94
N ILE A 417 12.37 -10.68 -2.32
CA ILE A 417 11.29 -11.59 -1.89
C ILE A 417 11.57 -13.00 -2.40
N PHE A 418 11.75 -13.18 -3.72
CA PHE A 418 11.96 -14.51 -4.29
C PHE A 418 13.23 -15.19 -3.76
N ARG A 419 14.35 -14.44 -3.61
CA ARG A 419 15.59 -14.93 -3.01
C ARG A 419 15.37 -15.47 -1.60
N GLY A 420 14.63 -14.71 -0.76
CA GLY A 420 14.36 -15.12 0.60
C GLY A 420 13.38 -16.30 0.67
N VAL A 421 12.26 -16.19 -0.06
CA VAL A 421 11.21 -17.23 -0.07
C VAL A 421 11.72 -18.57 -0.64
N PHE A 422 12.62 -18.54 -1.63
CA PHE A 422 13.15 -19.79 -2.21
C PHE A 422 13.82 -20.69 -1.16
N SER A 423 14.55 -20.13 -0.22
CA SER A 423 15.18 -20.89 0.87
C SER A 423 14.17 -21.36 1.93
N LEU A 424 13.05 -20.64 2.11
CA LEU A 424 12.05 -20.91 3.16
C LEU A 424 10.89 -21.77 2.66
N ALA A 425 10.50 -21.64 1.40
CA ALA A 425 9.34 -22.29 0.78
C ALA A 425 9.54 -22.40 -0.75
N TRP A 426 10.49 -23.25 -1.18
CA TRP A 426 10.92 -23.33 -2.59
C TRP A 426 9.80 -23.65 -3.58
N VAL A 427 8.85 -24.53 -3.22
CA VAL A 427 7.69 -24.87 -4.09
C VAL A 427 6.82 -23.64 -4.33
N ALA A 428 6.47 -22.90 -3.27
CA ALA A 428 5.67 -21.69 -3.37
C ALA A 428 6.38 -20.62 -4.22
N SER A 429 7.70 -20.47 -4.04
CA SER A 429 8.54 -19.57 -4.84
C SER A 429 8.54 -19.97 -6.31
N ALA A 430 8.81 -21.23 -6.61
CA ALA A 430 8.88 -21.74 -8.00
C ALA A 430 7.55 -21.59 -8.76
N VAL A 431 6.41 -21.91 -8.11
CA VAL A 431 5.08 -21.75 -8.73
C VAL A 431 4.76 -20.27 -8.94
N SER A 432 5.14 -19.39 -7.99
CA SER A 432 4.90 -17.94 -8.10
C SER A 432 5.67 -17.28 -9.25
N ILE A 433 6.77 -17.87 -9.74
CA ILE A 433 7.49 -17.40 -10.94
C ILE A 433 6.58 -17.42 -12.18
N LEU A 434 5.62 -18.33 -12.26
CA LEU A 434 4.64 -18.32 -13.35
C LEU A 434 3.84 -17.01 -13.40
N GLY A 435 3.49 -16.45 -12.23
CA GLY A 435 2.85 -15.13 -12.14
C GLY A 435 3.75 -14.02 -12.68
N LEU A 436 5.04 -14.05 -12.36
CA LEU A 436 6.02 -13.09 -12.87
C LEU A 436 6.13 -13.13 -14.39
N LEU A 437 6.22 -14.34 -14.98
CA LEU A 437 6.29 -14.53 -16.45
C LEU A 437 5.04 -13.99 -17.15
N VAL A 438 3.85 -14.26 -16.60
CA VAL A 438 2.59 -13.77 -17.17
C VAL A 438 2.52 -12.24 -17.04
N THR A 439 2.92 -11.66 -15.91
CA THR A 439 2.99 -10.19 -15.75
C THR A 439 3.92 -9.56 -16.78
N ALA A 440 5.08 -10.15 -17.04
CA ALA A 440 6.00 -9.69 -18.08
C ALA A 440 5.32 -9.68 -19.46
N ALA A 441 4.62 -10.76 -19.83
CA ALA A 441 3.89 -10.84 -21.09
C ALA A 441 2.78 -9.78 -21.19
N VAL A 442 2.05 -9.53 -20.10
CA VAL A 442 1.01 -8.48 -20.02
C VAL A 442 1.60 -7.10 -20.28
N ILE A 443 2.67 -6.75 -19.57
CA ILE A 443 3.32 -5.43 -19.70
C ILE A 443 3.87 -5.23 -21.10
N LEU A 444 4.54 -6.24 -21.69
CA LEU A 444 5.03 -6.18 -23.07
C LEU A 444 3.88 -6.02 -24.07
N THR A 445 2.74 -6.68 -23.83
CA THR A 445 1.53 -6.53 -24.65
C THR A 445 0.99 -5.11 -24.57
N VAL A 446 0.93 -4.49 -23.38
CA VAL A 446 0.53 -3.09 -23.19
C VAL A 446 1.48 -2.16 -23.98
N ILE A 447 2.78 -2.34 -23.84
CA ILE A 447 3.79 -1.54 -24.57
C ILE A 447 3.58 -1.67 -26.09
N GLN A 448 3.42 -2.89 -26.59
CA GLN A 448 3.24 -3.15 -28.01
C GLN A 448 1.93 -2.51 -28.53
N LYS A 449 0.81 -2.73 -27.86
CA LYS A 449 -0.49 -2.29 -28.35
C LYS A 449 -0.68 -0.77 -28.22
N VAL A 450 -0.22 -0.15 -27.14
CA VAL A 450 -0.43 1.28 -26.90
C VAL A 450 0.58 2.14 -27.70
N PHE A 451 1.85 1.75 -27.72
CA PHE A 451 2.91 2.60 -28.28
C PHE A 451 3.35 2.23 -29.68
N SER A 452 3.05 1.02 -30.15
CA SER A 452 3.47 0.54 -31.47
C SER A 452 2.27 0.33 -32.40
N GLY A 453 2.53 0.17 -33.72
CA GLY A 453 1.51 -0.06 -34.72
C GLY A 453 0.95 1.23 -35.36
N PRO A 454 -0.20 1.15 -36.05
CA PRO A 454 -0.87 2.29 -36.66
C PRO A 454 -1.51 3.21 -35.59
N LEU A 455 -1.52 4.50 -35.87
CA LEU A 455 -2.16 5.49 -34.99
C LEU A 455 -3.67 5.57 -35.33
N PRO A 456 -4.59 5.31 -34.40
CA PRO A 456 -6.03 5.46 -34.61
C PRO A 456 -6.42 6.92 -34.89
N GLU A 457 -7.53 7.13 -35.62
CA GLU A 457 -7.98 8.48 -36.01
C GLU A 457 -8.20 9.39 -34.79
N HIS A 458 -8.83 8.89 -33.73
CA HIS A 458 -9.08 9.66 -32.50
C HIS A 458 -7.80 9.99 -31.69
N CYS A 459 -6.66 9.40 -32.06
CA CYS A 459 -5.35 9.72 -31.53
C CYS A 459 -4.52 10.63 -32.44
N GLN A 460 -5.04 11.05 -33.60
CA GLN A 460 -4.38 12.02 -34.46
C GLN A 460 -4.29 13.36 -33.73
N GLY A 461 -3.07 13.96 -33.73
CA GLY A 461 -2.83 15.19 -32.98
C GLY A 461 -2.77 15.03 -31.45
N PHE A 462 -2.62 13.79 -30.93
CA PHE A 462 -2.44 13.55 -29.50
C PHE A 462 -1.25 14.36 -28.97
N PRO A 463 -1.43 15.26 -27.99
CA PRO A 463 -0.36 16.11 -27.50
C PRO A 463 0.62 15.31 -26.63
N ASP A 464 1.91 15.63 -26.73
CA ASP A 464 2.91 15.11 -25.79
C ASP A 464 2.81 15.83 -24.43
N LEU A 465 3.60 15.39 -23.46
CA LEU A 465 3.61 15.95 -22.10
C LEU A 465 4.00 17.45 -22.11
N HIS A 466 3.18 18.25 -21.46
CA HIS A 466 3.51 19.65 -21.17
C HIS A 466 4.64 19.73 -20.13
N VAL A 467 5.31 20.88 -20.06
CA VAL A 467 6.44 21.09 -19.13
C VAL A 467 6.04 20.78 -17.67
N GLY A 468 4.87 21.24 -17.23
CA GLY A 468 4.37 20.95 -15.87
C GLY A 468 4.21 19.47 -15.59
N GLU A 469 3.64 18.70 -16.54
CA GLU A 469 3.48 17.24 -16.41
C GLU A 469 4.84 16.52 -16.39
N ARG A 470 5.81 16.99 -17.18
CA ARG A 470 7.18 16.44 -17.15
C ARG A 470 7.85 16.72 -15.81
N MET A 471 7.71 17.93 -15.26
CA MET A 471 8.28 18.30 -13.96
C MET A 471 7.67 17.50 -12.82
N ALA A 472 6.39 17.15 -12.90
CA ALA A 472 5.71 16.36 -11.90
C ALA A 472 6.06 14.85 -11.97
N LEU A 473 6.22 14.30 -13.18
CA LEU A 473 6.56 12.89 -13.39
C LEU A 473 8.08 12.60 -13.25
N ALA A 474 8.94 13.53 -13.63
CA ALA A 474 10.39 13.32 -13.65
C ALA A 474 10.98 12.91 -12.28
N PRO A 475 10.61 13.51 -11.13
CA PRO A 475 11.11 13.07 -9.83
C PRO A 475 10.71 11.64 -9.50
N VAL A 476 9.50 11.23 -9.87
CA VAL A 476 8.97 9.89 -9.61
C VAL A 476 9.71 8.85 -10.45
N ILE A 477 9.91 9.13 -11.73
CA ILE A 477 10.71 8.28 -12.63
C ILE A 477 12.18 8.26 -12.19
N GLY A 478 12.72 9.41 -11.79
CA GLY A 478 14.06 9.51 -11.21
C GLY A 478 14.24 8.64 -9.97
N LEU A 479 13.22 8.61 -9.09
CA LEU A 479 13.19 7.77 -7.90
C LEU A 479 13.17 6.26 -8.26
N MET A 480 12.42 5.87 -9.30
CA MET A 480 12.40 4.47 -9.78
C MET A 480 13.79 4.00 -10.26
N ILE A 481 14.50 4.86 -10.99
CA ILE A 481 15.87 4.58 -11.47
C ILE A 481 16.85 4.59 -10.29
N LEU A 482 16.76 5.60 -9.41
CA LEU A 482 17.66 5.74 -8.27
C LEU A 482 17.59 4.51 -7.35
N ILE A 483 16.39 4.06 -6.99
CA ILE A 483 16.22 2.88 -6.13
C ILE A 483 16.64 1.60 -6.86
N GLY A 484 16.42 1.52 -8.18
CA GLY A 484 16.85 0.40 -8.99
C GLY A 484 18.37 0.23 -9.08
N LEU A 485 19.09 1.36 -9.13
CA LEU A 485 20.55 1.38 -9.20
C LEU A 485 21.22 1.42 -7.83
N TRP A 486 20.58 2.06 -6.85
CA TRP A 486 21.11 2.23 -5.49
C TRP A 486 20.06 1.93 -4.41
N PRO A 487 19.65 0.66 -4.28
CA PRO A 487 18.63 0.26 -3.30
C PRO A 487 19.05 0.49 -1.84
N GLN A 488 20.37 0.56 -1.58
CA GLN A 488 20.91 0.82 -0.23
C GLN A 488 20.39 2.11 0.39
N LEU A 489 19.97 3.07 -0.42
CA LEU A 489 19.35 4.30 0.06
C LEU A 489 18.14 4.02 0.99
N ILE A 490 17.32 3.02 0.64
CA ILE A 490 16.18 2.60 1.47
C ILE A 490 16.56 1.43 2.37
N VAL A 491 17.29 0.45 1.88
CA VAL A 491 17.64 -0.75 2.66
C VAL A 491 18.40 -0.38 3.93
N ASN A 492 19.33 0.57 3.89
CA ASN A 492 20.10 0.97 5.07
C ASN A 492 19.23 1.59 6.17
N SER A 493 18.15 2.27 5.84
CA SER A 493 17.22 2.84 6.82
C SER A 493 16.17 1.85 7.32
N VAL A 494 15.87 0.81 6.54
CA VAL A 494 14.81 -0.17 6.84
C VAL A 494 15.37 -1.44 7.48
N ASN A 495 16.58 -1.88 7.10
CA ASN A 495 17.15 -3.15 7.57
C ASN A 495 17.31 -3.23 9.10
N PRO A 496 17.70 -2.18 9.85
CA PRO A 496 17.69 -2.23 11.32
C PRO A 496 16.31 -2.56 11.89
N THR A 497 15.24 -1.94 11.35
CA THR A 497 13.86 -2.26 11.71
C THR A 497 13.51 -3.71 11.37
N VAL A 498 13.94 -4.23 10.22
CA VAL A 498 13.75 -5.63 9.82
C VAL A 498 14.38 -6.58 10.83
N GLN A 499 15.62 -6.33 11.24
CA GLN A 499 16.30 -7.15 12.25
C GLN A 499 15.58 -7.10 13.60
N ASN A 500 15.14 -5.91 14.01
CA ASN A 500 14.39 -5.72 15.24
C ASN A 500 13.05 -6.48 15.22
N LEU A 501 12.27 -6.38 14.14
CA LEU A 501 11.01 -7.10 13.98
C LEU A 501 11.21 -8.62 14.05
N LEU A 502 12.18 -9.15 13.31
CA LEU A 502 12.47 -10.59 13.30
C LEU A 502 12.94 -11.12 14.66
N ALA A 503 13.67 -10.32 15.43
CA ALA A 503 14.12 -10.69 16.78
C ALA A 503 12.98 -10.80 17.80
N HIS A 504 11.87 -10.08 17.58
CA HIS A 504 10.74 -10.05 18.51
C HIS A 504 9.55 -10.95 18.09
N TRP A 505 9.55 -11.44 16.84
CA TRP A 505 8.49 -12.35 16.41
C TRP A 505 8.72 -13.75 16.93
N ARG A 506 7.68 -14.34 17.49
CA ARG A 506 7.64 -15.74 17.89
C ARG A 506 6.77 -16.50 16.88
N PHE A 507 7.32 -17.57 16.33
CA PHE A 507 6.60 -18.50 15.44
C PHE A 507 6.50 -19.90 16.01
#